data_330f847e1d2f0c7a44aee3011833c882
#
_entry.id   330f847e1d2f0c7a44aee3011833c882
#
_cell.length_a   1.000
_cell.length_b   1.000
_cell.length_c   1.000
_cell.angle_alpha   90.00
_cell.angle_beta   90.00
_cell.angle_gamma   90.00
#
_symmetry.space_group_name_H-M   'P 1'
#
loop_
_entity.id
_entity.type
_entity.pdbx_description
1 polymer ?
#
loop_
_entity_poly.entity_id
_entity_poly.type
_entity_poly.pdbx_seq_one_letter_code
_entity_poly.pdbx_strand_id
1 'polypeptide(L)'
;MARRFPWLWLGLLAACILVAVLAWQNQQLRTQQQWLQTRVTAPYAGMYVPTIAAPGVDGRSYTLGAAQGQPQVLFFFTTTCPYCRRSAPTVVRAARQLQANLPGRPQLLGVCHCDPAQAARYAHVHGFDFPVVTLTDRRALMLFRARNVPLAMAVDGEGRVRHSHVGLFDTTERVQDLVAALRRTDAPAALATVKE
;
A
#
# COMPACT_ATOMS: atom_id res chain seq x y z
N MET A 1 24.79 -52.97 37.74
CA MET A 1 25.23 -51.72 37.12
C MET A 1 24.19 -51.20 36.06
N ALA A 2 22.96 -50.82 36.44
CA ALA A 2 22.00 -50.30 35.48
C ALA A 2 20.87 -49.49 36.17
N ARG A 3 21.21 -48.41 36.88
CA ARG A 3 20.17 -47.59 37.53
C ARG A 3 20.36 -46.06 37.38
N ARG A 4 21.19 -45.63 36.42
CA ARG A 4 21.44 -44.17 36.23
C ARG A 4 20.83 -43.57 34.95
N PHE A 5 20.02 -44.31 34.21
CA PHE A 5 19.57 -43.92 32.88
C PHE A 5 18.23 -43.17 32.80
N PRO A 6 17.23 -43.32 33.66
CA PRO A 6 15.93 -42.64 33.44
C PRO A 6 15.96 -41.12 33.65
N TRP A 7 16.79 -40.62 34.55
CA TRP A 7 16.85 -39.20 34.87
C TRP A 7 17.48 -38.34 33.77
N LEU A 8 18.46 -38.88 33.05
CA LEU A 8 19.06 -38.21 31.92
C LEU A 8 18.07 -38.07 30.75
N TRP A 9 17.27 -39.12 30.50
CA TRP A 9 16.23 -39.09 29.49
C TRP A 9 15.10 -38.11 29.83
N LEU A 10 14.68 -38.05 31.09
CA LEU A 10 13.72 -37.07 31.58
C LEU A 10 14.24 -35.65 31.47
N GLY A 11 15.50 -35.41 31.82
CA GLY A 11 16.14 -34.11 31.64
C GLY A 11 16.25 -33.69 30.18
N LEU A 12 16.62 -34.62 29.29
CA LEU A 12 16.68 -34.38 27.86
C LEU A 12 15.29 -34.03 27.29
N LEU A 13 14.28 -34.79 27.66
CA LEU A 13 12.90 -34.58 27.23
C LEU A 13 12.37 -33.22 27.70
N ALA A 14 12.62 -32.86 28.97
CA ALA A 14 12.27 -31.54 29.50
C ALA A 14 12.99 -30.40 28.76
N ALA A 15 14.28 -30.58 28.46
CA ALA A 15 15.03 -29.61 27.66
C ALA A 15 14.48 -29.45 26.23
N CYS A 16 14.12 -30.56 25.57
CA CYS A 16 13.50 -30.53 24.23
C CYS A 16 12.15 -29.81 24.26
N ILE A 17 11.31 -30.06 25.24
CA ILE A 17 10.02 -29.36 25.41
C ILE A 17 10.25 -27.87 25.63
N LEU A 18 11.20 -27.52 26.52
CA LEU A 18 11.53 -26.10 26.76
C LEU A 18 11.99 -25.39 25.49
N VAL A 19 12.89 -26.02 24.72
CA VAL A 19 13.35 -25.46 23.42
C VAL A 19 12.19 -25.32 22.44
N ALA A 20 11.29 -26.31 22.35
CA ALA A 20 10.13 -26.24 21.49
C ALA A 20 9.18 -25.08 21.88
N VAL A 21 8.91 -24.91 23.18
CA VAL A 21 8.09 -23.81 23.70
C VAL A 21 8.74 -22.47 23.44
N LEU A 22 10.04 -22.34 23.69
CA LEU A 22 10.77 -21.09 23.41
C LEU A 22 10.80 -20.75 21.91
N ALA A 23 10.99 -21.75 21.06
CA ALA A 23 10.95 -21.56 19.61
C ALA A 23 9.56 -21.10 19.14
N TRP A 24 8.51 -21.71 19.67
CA TRP A 24 7.12 -21.32 19.37
C TRP A 24 6.82 -19.89 19.85
N GLN A 25 7.18 -19.55 21.09
CA GLN A 25 7.02 -18.18 21.62
C GLN A 25 7.81 -17.15 20.78
N ASN A 26 9.04 -17.49 20.39
CA ASN A 26 9.87 -16.61 19.57
C ASN A 26 9.24 -16.38 18.17
N GLN A 27 8.69 -17.42 17.55
CA GLN A 27 7.95 -17.29 16.29
C GLN A 27 6.73 -16.37 16.45
N GLN A 28 5.96 -16.56 17.53
CA GLN A 28 4.78 -15.74 17.79
C GLN A 28 5.13 -14.27 18.02
N LEU A 29 6.20 -13.99 18.76
CA LEU A 29 6.70 -12.62 18.96
C LEU A 29 7.20 -12.00 17.66
N ARG A 30 7.91 -12.75 16.82
CA ARG A 30 8.36 -12.26 15.49
C ARG A 30 7.20 -11.92 14.58
N THR A 31 6.15 -12.72 14.51
CA THR A 31 4.96 -12.43 13.70
C THR A 31 4.24 -11.18 14.20
N GLN A 32 4.11 -11.00 15.51
CA GLN A 32 3.53 -9.79 16.09
C GLN A 32 4.36 -8.54 15.78
N GLN A 33 5.70 -8.63 15.91
CA GLN A 33 6.59 -7.52 15.57
C GLN A 33 6.51 -7.15 14.09
N GLN A 34 6.50 -8.13 13.18
CA GLN A 34 6.36 -7.89 11.75
C GLN A 34 5.03 -7.22 11.41
N TRP A 35 3.93 -7.67 12.02
CA TRP A 35 2.61 -7.08 11.83
C TRP A 35 2.56 -5.62 12.30
N LEU A 36 3.13 -5.31 13.48
CA LEU A 36 3.23 -3.94 13.99
C LEU A 36 4.12 -3.07 13.09
N GLN A 37 5.27 -3.57 12.67
CA GLN A 37 6.17 -2.85 11.76
C GLN A 37 5.51 -2.54 10.42
N THR A 38 4.78 -3.49 9.85
CA THR A 38 4.05 -3.28 8.59
C THR A 38 2.98 -2.20 8.74
N ARG A 39 2.24 -2.17 9.85
CA ARG A 39 1.23 -1.13 10.11
C ARG A 39 1.81 0.26 10.35
N VAL A 40 3.04 0.35 10.85
CA VAL A 40 3.72 1.64 11.06
C VAL A 40 4.34 2.17 9.77
N THR A 41 4.84 1.29 8.90
CA THR A 41 5.65 1.67 7.74
C THR A 41 4.90 1.67 6.41
N ALA A 42 3.77 0.97 6.31
CA ALA A 42 2.95 0.89 5.12
C ALA A 42 1.51 1.38 5.38
N PRO A 43 0.82 1.93 4.37
CA PRO A 43 -0.59 2.25 4.51
C PRO A 43 -1.42 0.98 4.66
N TYR A 44 -2.53 1.06 5.40
CA TYR A 44 -3.45 -0.06 5.62
C TYR A 44 -4.90 0.36 5.36
N ALA A 45 -5.74 -0.59 5.02
CA ALA A 45 -7.16 -0.35 4.82
C ALA A 45 -7.84 0.22 6.08
N GLY A 46 -8.60 1.29 5.91
CA GLY A 46 -9.24 2.05 7.00
C GLY A 46 -8.42 3.24 7.51
N MET A 47 -7.14 3.39 7.11
CA MET A 47 -6.34 4.57 7.45
C MET A 47 -6.88 5.81 6.74
N TYR A 48 -6.94 6.94 7.42
CA TYR A 48 -7.18 8.23 6.79
C TYR A 48 -5.88 8.84 6.26
N VAL A 49 -5.96 9.42 5.07
CA VAL A 49 -4.88 10.21 4.48
C VAL A 49 -5.21 11.70 4.50
N PRO A 50 -4.20 12.57 4.64
CA PRO A 50 -4.44 14.00 4.62
C PRO A 50 -4.81 14.50 3.21
N THR A 51 -5.50 15.62 3.16
CA THR A 51 -5.73 16.38 1.93
C THR A 51 -4.55 17.34 1.71
N ILE A 52 -3.79 17.12 0.64
CA ILE A 52 -2.58 17.91 0.34
C ILE A 52 -2.63 18.37 -1.10
N ALA A 53 -2.44 19.67 -1.32
CA ALA A 53 -2.24 20.22 -2.66
C ALA A 53 -0.80 19.94 -3.14
N ALA A 54 -0.66 19.43 -4.36
CA ALA A 54 0.61 19.14 -4.99
C ALA A 54 0.68 19.69 -6.42
N PRO A 55 1.82 20.26 -6.84
CA PRO A 55 1.99 20.77 -8.19
C PRO A 55 2.11 19.60 -9.18
N GLY A 56 1.32 19.68 -10.25
CA GLY A 56 1.41 18.79 -11.39
C GLY A 56 2.53 19.18 -12.34
N VAL A 57 3.07 18.20 -13.06
CA VAL A 57 4.07 18.45 -14.12
C VAL A 57 3.48 19.19 -15.32
N ASP A 58 2.18 19.28 -15.42
CA ASP A 58 1.41 20.03 -16.42
C ASP A 58 1.13 21.49 -16.00
N GLY A 59 1.66 21.94 -14.87
CA GLY A 59 1.47 23.28 -14.31
C GLY A 59 0.16 23.47 -13.54
N ARG A 60 -0.68 22.45 -13.43
CA ARG A 60 -1.91 22.50 -12.63
C ARG A 60 -1.64 22.09 -11.19
N SER A 61 -2.51 22.51 -10.27
CA SER A 61 -2.49 22.03 -8.90
C SER A 61 -3.50 20.89 -8.73
N TYR A 62 -3.08 19.81 -8.08
CA TYR A 62 -3.91 18.65 -7.78
C TYR A 62 -4.01 18.44 -6.30
N THR A 63 -5.16 17.95 -5.84
CA THR A 63 -5.38 17.61 -4.44
C THR A 63 -5.22 16.12 -4.27
N LEU A 64 -4.31 15.70 -3.38
CA LEU A 64 -4.12 14.31 -2.95
C LEU A 64 -4.99 14.04 -1.72
N GLY A 65 -5.53 12.84 -1.61
CA GLY A 65 -6.42 12.45 -0.51
C GLY A 65 -7.90 12.62 -0.88
N ALA A 66 -8.74 13.07 0.05
CA ALA A 66 -10.19 13.26 -0.17
C ALA A 66 -10.48 14.47 -1.07
N ALA A 67 -10.20 14.38 -2.36
CA ALA A 67 -10.41 15.47 -3.31
C ALA A 67 -11.91 15.63 -3.61
N GLN A 68 -12.56 16.54 -2.91
CA GLN A 68 -13.94 16.95 -3.19
C GLN A 68 -14.95 15.77 -3.25
N GLY A 69 -14.73 14.74 -2.44
CA GLY A 69 -15.59 13.56 -2.42
C GLY A 69 -15.32 12.54 -3.54
N GLN A 70 -14.34 12.78 -4.42
CA GLN A 70 -14.00 11.83 -5.48
C GLN A 70 -13.01 10.77 -4.99
N PRO A 71 -13.25 9.48 -5.30
CA PRO A 71 -12.25 8.43 -5.07
C PRO A 71 -10.99 8.68 -5.88
N GLN A 72 -9.84 8.34 -5.30
CA GLN A 72 -8.55 8.48 -5.97
C GLN A 72 -7.74 7.19 -5.93
N VAL A 73 -6.93 7.02 -6.96
CA VAL A 73 -5.82 6.06 -6.95
C VAL A 73 -4.51 6.84 -6.98
N LEU A 74 -3.72 6.67 -5.93
CA LEU A 74 -2.42 7.31 -5.80
C LEU A 74 -1.32 6.29 -6.07
N PHE A 75 -0.51 6.53 -7.08
CA PHE A 75 0.65 5.71 -7.41
C PHE A 75 1.95 6.45 -7.05
N PHE A 76 2.54 6.10 -5.92
CA PHE A 76 3.80 6.69 -5.46
C PHE A 76 4.99 5.98 -6.10
N PHE A 77 5.91 6.77 -6.65
CA PHE A 77 7.09 6.26 -7.33
C PHE A 77 8.28 7.21 -7.26
N THR A 78 9.47 6.70 -7.64
CA THR A 78 10.65 7.51 -7.94
C THR A 78 11.20 7.14 -9.30
N THR A 79 11.91 8.05 -9.95
CA THR A 79 12.45 7.85 -11.30
C THR A 79 13.61 6.87 -11.33
N THR A 80 14.29 6.66 -10.20
CA THR A 80 15.45 5.78 -10.06
C THR A 80 15.09 4.35 -9.65
N CYS A 81 13.84 4.10 -9.23
CA CYS A 81 13.40 2.80 -8.74
C CYS A 81 13.18 1.80 -9.90
N PRO A 82 13.91 0.67 -9.96
CA PRO A 82 13.73 -0.32 -11.02
C PRO A 82 12.37 -1.02 -10.98
N TYR A 83 11.82 -1.23 -9.79
CA TYR A 83 10.47 -1.79 -9.62
C TYR A 83 9.38 -0.84 -10.09
N CYS A 84 9.57 0.48 -9.91
CA CYS A 84 8.65 1.49 -10.44
C CYS A 84 8.60 1.46 -11.96
N ARG A 85 9.76 1.34 -12.63
CA ARG A 85 9.84 1.19 -14.10
C ARG A 85 9.12 -0.07 -14.58
N ARG A 86 9.29 -1.20 -13.89
CA ARG A 86 8.60 -2.46 -14.24
C ARG A 86 7.09 -2.37 -14.01
N SER A 87 6.64 -1.60 -13.04
CA SER A 87 5.22 -1.41 -12.73
C SER A 87 4.51 -0.46 -13.72
N ALA A 88 5.23 0.45 -14.35
CA ALA A 88 4.67 1.53 -15.17
C ALA A 88 3.66 1.05 -16.24
N PRO A 89 3.93 -0.01 -17.05
CA PRO A 89 2.97 -0.47 -18.06
C PRO A 89 1.65 -0.98 -17.45
N THR A 90 1.71 -1.59 -16.26
CA THR A 90 0.52 -2.10 -15.57
C THR A 90 -0.28 -0.95 -14.95
N VAL A 91 0.39 0.08 -14.45
CA VAL A 91 -0.26 1.29 -13.93
C VAL A 91 -1.01 2.04 -15.05
N VAL A 92 -0.43 2.17 -16.24
CA VAL A 92 -1.10 2.75 -17.41
C VAL A 92 -2.35 1.95 -17.78
N ARG A 93 -2.26 0.63 -17.81
CA ARG A 93 -3.45 -0.22 -18.05
C ARG A 93 -4.52 -0.03 -16.96
N ALA A 94 -4.09 0.04 -15.68
CA ALA A 94 -4.99 0.30 -14.57
C ALA A 94 -5.71 1.65 -14.70
N ALA A 95 -4.99 2.70 -15.09
CA ALA A 95 -5.56 4.02 -15.32
C ALA A 95 -6.71 3.99 -16.34
N ARG A 96 -6.49 3.33 -17.48
CA ARG A 96 -7.49 3.18 -18.54
C ARG A 96 -8.71 2.37 -18.07
N GLN A 97 -8.48 1.30 -17.32
CA GLN A 97 -9.56 0.48 -16.77
C GLN A 97 -10.41 1.24 -15.73
N LEU A 98 -9.78 2.05 -14.87
CA LEU A 98 -10.46 2.88 -13.89
C LEU A 98 -11.36 3.94 -14.57
N GLN A 99 -10.86 4.57 -15.62
CA GLN A 99 -11.62 5.57 -16.37
C GLN A 99 -12.80 4.96 -17.15
N ALA A 100 -12.64 3.74 -17.68
CA ALA A 100 -13.65 3.09 -18.50
C ALA A 100 -14.76 2.38 -17.69
N ASN A 101 -14.45 1.83 -16.50
CA ASN A 101 -15.30 0.82 -15.87
C ASN A 101 -15.85 1.20 -14.50
N LEU A 102 -15.51 2.37 -13.94
CA LEU A 102 -15.97 2.75 -12.62
C LEU A 102 -16.92 3.94 -12.66
N PRO A 103 -18.10 3.85 -12.01
CA PRO A 103 -18.92 5.00 -11.73
C PRO A 103 -18.13 5.98 -10.83
N GLY A 104 -18.41 7.28 -10.96
CA GLY A 104 -17.68 8.33 -10.23
C GLY A 104 -16.28 8.64 -10.77
N ARG A 105 -15.79 7.91 -11.78
CA ARG A 105 -14.49 8.11 -12.46
C ARG A 105 -13.36 8.44 -11.49
N PRO A 106 -12.89 7.47 -10.69
CA PRO A 106 -11.81 7.72 -9.74
C PRO A 106 -10.59 8.31 -10.44
N GLN A 107 -10.04 9.35 -9.85
CA GLN A 107 -8.87 10.03 -10.39
C GLN A 107 -7.61 9.23 -10.08
N LEU A 108 -6.88 8.79 -11.11
CA LEU A 108 -5.55 8.24 -10.92
C LEU A 108 -4.53 9.37 -10.99
N LEU A 109 -3.66 9.43 -9.97
CA LEU A 109 -2.56 10.39 -9.85
C LEU A 109 -1.25 9.66 -9.64
N GLY A 110 -0.25 9.96 -10.48
CA GLY A 110 1.13 9.57 -10.22
C GLY A 110 1.76 10.56 -9.23
N VAL A 111 2.30 10.07 -8.12
CA VAL A 111 2.95 10.91 -7.11
C VAL A 111 4.45 10.60 -7.12
N CYS A 112 5.23 11.50 -7.72
CA CYS A 112 6.69 11.36 -7.78
C CYS A 112 7.37 12.03 -6.59
N HIS A 113 8.23 11.28 -5.90
CA HIS A 113 9.22 11.86 -5.00
C HIS A 113 10.50 12.15 -5.77
N CYS A 114 10.45 13.17 -6.63
CA CYS A 114 11.52 13.55 -7.52
C CYS A 114 11.36 15.01 -7.99
N ASP A 115 12.32 15.52 -8.74
CA ASP A 115 12.27 16.82 -9.39
C ASP A 115 11.18 16.85 -10.48
N PRO A 116 10.45 17.99 -10.67
CA PRO A 116 9.37 18.11 -11.67
C PRO A 116 9.80 17.78 -13.10
N ALA A 117 11.00 18.20 -13.52
CA ALA A 117 11.51 17.91 -14.86
C ALA A 117 11.80 16.41 -15.04
N GLN A 118 12.29 15.73 -14.00
CA GLN A 118 12.49 14.29 -13.99
C GLN A 118 11.15 13.55 -14.03
N ALA A 119 10.15 14.01 -13.27
CA ALA A 119 8.81 13.45 -13.27
C ALA A 119 8.15 13.54 -14.65
N ALA A 120 8.22 14.70 -15.29
CA ALA A 120 7.67 14.93 -16.62
C ALA A 120 8.31 14.01 -17.69
N ARG A 121 9.65 13.91 -17.65
CA ARG A 121 10.39 13.01 -18.55
C ARG A 121 10.03 11.55 -18.34
N TYR A 122 9.93 11.13 -17.07
CA TYR A 122 9.53 9.77 -16.72
C TYR A 122 8.13 9.44 -17.21
N ALA A 123 7.16 10.34 -16.97
CA ALA A 123 5.78 10.20 -17.44
C ALA A 123 5.70 10.05 -18.96
N HIS A 124 6.44 10.88 -19.70
CA HIS A 124 6.52 10.81 -21.15
C HIS A 124 7.11 9.49 -21.65
N VAL A 125 8.26 9.06 -21.10
CA VAL A 125 8.95 7.84 -21.51
C VAL A 125 8.12 6.57 -21.24
N HIS A 126 7.35 6.57 -20.13
CA HIS A 126 6.52 5.42 -19.75
C HIS A 126 5.06 5.52 -20.22
N GLY A 127 4.71 6.54 -20.99
CA GLY A 127 3.38 6.70 -21.57
C GLY A 127 2.28 6.91 -20.55
N PHE A 128 2.55 7.68 -19.50
CA PHE A 128 1.53 8.03 -18.51
C PHE A 128 0.52 8.98 -19.14
N ASP A 129 -0.72 8.50 -19.26
CA ASP A 129 -1.88 9.22 -19.79
C ASP A 129 -2.78 9.80 -18.68
N PHE A 130 -2.22 9.94 -17.49
CA PHE A 130 -2.87 10.49 -16.29
C PHE A 130 -1.96 11.55 -15.64
N PRO A 131 -2.52 12.43 -14.80
CA PRO A 131 -1.74 13.48 -14.15
C PRO A 131 -0.64 12.94 -13.25
N VAL A 132 0.52 13.57 -13.31
CA VAL A 132 1.65 13.31 -12.41
C VAL A 132 1.94 14.55 -11.60
N VAL A 133 2.05 14.39 -10.29
CA VAL A 133 2.39 15.44 -9.35
C VAL A 133 3.72 15.16 -8.68
N THR A 134 4.36 16.18 -8.17
CA THR A 134 5.60 16.03 -7.40
C THR A 134 5.36 16.33 -5.93
N LEU A 135 5.84 15.45 -5.08
CA LEU A 135 5.76 15.56 -3.63
C LEU A 135 7.15 15.34 -3.03
N THR A 136 7.88 16.43 -2.82
CA THR A 136 9.25 16.40 -2.31
C THR A 136 9.33 16.48 -0.80
N ASP A 137 8.27 16.96 -0.14
CA ASP A 137 8.21 17.03 1.32
C ASP A 137 8.10 15.63 1.92
N ARG A 138 9.16 15.25 2.67
CA ARG A 138 9.21 13.97 3.38
C ARG A 138 8.12 13.82 4.43
N ARG A 139 7.70 14.90 5.08
CA ARG A 139 6.63 14.86 6.08
C ARG A 139 5.30 14.50 5.43
N ALA A 140 5.01 15.10 4.28
CA ALA A 140 3.82 14.76 3.50
C ALA A 140 3.83 13.29 3.07
N LEU A 141 4.96 12.78 2.56
CA LEU A 141 5.11 11.35 2.22
C LEU A 141 4.90 10.42 3.43
N MET A 142 5.37 10.81 4.62
CA MET A 142 5.17 10.04 5.85
C MET A 142 3.70 10.01 6.27
N LEU A 143 2.93 11.07 6.05
CA LEU A 143 1.50 11.09 6.31
C LEU A 143 0.72 10.11 5.42
N PHE A 144 1.16 9.90 4.18
CA PHE A 144 0.65 8.84 3.30
C PHE A 144 1.27 7.47 3.59
N ARG A 145 2.24 7.38 4.51
CA ARG A 145 3.09 6.19 4.73
C ARG A 145 3.75 5.66 3.45
N ALA A 146 4.04 6.56 2.52
CA ALA A 146 4.67 6.26 1.24
C ALA A 146 6.20 6.19 1.35
N ARG A 147 6.70 5.43 2.34
CA ARG A 147 8.14 5.26 2.58
C ARG A 147 8.79 4.36 1.54
N ASN A 148 8.08 3.33 1.13
CA ASN A 148 8.56 2.35 0.16
C ASN A 148 7.79 2.51 -1.15
N VAL A 149 8.51 2.47 -2.26
CA VAL A 149 7.94 2.59 -3.61
C VAL A 149 8.36 1.41 -4.49
N PRO A 150 7.54 1.03 -5.47
CA PRO A 150 6.25 1.58 -5.83
C PRO A 150 5.19 1.27 -4.77
N LEU A 151 4.25 2.19 -4.60
CA LEU A 151 3.08 2.02 -3.74
C LEU A 151 1.84 2.44 -4.53
N ALA A 152 0.88 1.54 -4.70
CA ALA A 152 -0.44 1.84 -5.21
C ALA A 152 -1.45 1.90 -4.05
N MET A 153 -2.26 2.95 -3.99
CA MET A 153 -3.21 3.18 -2.91
C MET A 153 -4.56 3.63 -3.50
N ALA A 154 -5.63 2.93 -3.13
CA ALA A 154 -7.00 3.36 -3.42
C ALA A 154 -7.56 4.11 -2.21
N VAL A 155 -8.03 5.33 -2.42
CA VAL A 155 -8.59 6.22 -1.41
C VAL A 155 -10.01 6.57 -1.81
N ASP A 156 -10.95 6.48 -0.88
CA ASP A 156 -12.34 6.89 -1.13
C ASP A 156 -12.54 8.41 -1.06
N GLY A 157 -13.76 8.85 -1.33
CA GLY A 157 -14.12 10.26 -1.29
C GLY A 157 -13.97 10.93 0.07
N GLU A 158 -13.93 10.18 1.15
CA GLU A 158 -13.75 10.65 2.52
C GLU A 158 -12.26 10.66 2.95
N GLY A 159 -11.33 10.23 2.07
CA GLY A 159 -9.90 10.16 2.38
C GLY A 159 -9.50 8.91 3.13
N ARG A 160 -10.31 7.86 3.11
CA ARG A 160 -9.99 6.58 3.74
C ARG A 160 -9.34 5.64 2.74
N VAL A 161 -8.23 5.05 3.11
CA VAL A 161 -7.56 4.01 2.32
C VAL A 161 -8.43 2.75 2.28
N ARG A 162 -8.80 2.31 1.09
CA ARG A 162 -9.59 1.09 0.86
C ARG A 162 -8.73 -0.09 0.48
N HIS A 163 -7.64 0.17 -0.24
CA HIS A 163 -6.64 -0.83 -0.61
C HIS A 163 -5.27 -0.18 -0.72
N SER A 164 -4.24 -0.92 -0.40
CA SER A 164 -2.85 -0.50 -0.66
C SER A 164 -1.99 -1.70 -1.01
N HIS A 165 -1.09 -1.49 -1.96
CA HIS A 165 -0.10 -2.48 -2.35
C HIS A 165 1.28 -1.82 -2.42
N VAL A 166 2.22 -2.33 -1.64
CA VAL A 166 3.64 -1.92 -1.65
C VAL A 166 4.45 -2.95 -2.42
N GLY A 167 5.29 -2.50 -3.31
CA GLY A 167 6.15 -3.35 -4.13
C GLY A 167 5.68 -3.46 -5.58
N LEU A 168 6.26 -4.38 -6.32
CA LEU A 168 6.06 -4.54 -7.76
C LEU A 168 4.56 -4.68 -8.11
N PHE A 169 4.09 -3.82 -9.00
CA PHE A 169 2.70 -3.77 -9.47
C PHE A 169 2.65 -4.19 -10.95
N ASP A 170 2.75 -5.49 -11.22
CA ASP A 170 2.96 -6.04 -12.55
C ASP A 170 1.90 -7.06 -13.00
N THR A 171 0.96 -7.43 -12.12
CA THR A 171 -0.07 -8.42 -12.43
C THR A 171 -1.45 -7.82 -12.63
N THR A 172 -2.28 -8.45 -13.45
CA THR A 172 -3.69 -8.06 -13.67
C THR A 172 -4.52 -8.21 -12.40
N GLU A 173 -4.22 -9.21 -11.57
CA GLU A 173 -4.88 -9.46 -10.29
C GLU A 173 -4.79 -8.24 -9.36
N ARG A 174 -3.61 -7.63 -9.24
CA ARG A 174 -3.41 -6.42 -8.42
C ARG A 174 -4.22 -5.22 -8.91
N VAL A 175 -4.38 -5.10 -10.23
CA VAL A 175 -5.26 -4.07 -10.80
C VAL A 175 -6.72 -4.36 -10.44
N GLN A 176 -7.14 -5.63 -10.53
CA GLN A 176 -8.50 -6.04 -10.16
C GLN A 176 -8.80 -5.81 -8.68
N ASP A 177 -7.85 -6.09 -7.78
CA ASP A 177 -8.00 -5.84 -6.35
C ASP A 177 -8.20 -4.35 -6.06
N LEU A 178 -7.43 -3.49 -6.72
CA LEU A 178 -7.54 -2.04 -6.59
C LEU A 178 -8.88 -1.53 -7.13
N VAL A 179 -9.33 -2.01 -8.29
CA VAL A 179 -10.63 -1.69 -8.88
C VAL A 179 -11.78 -2.20 -7.99
N ALA A 180 -11.68 -3.44 -7.49
CA ALA A 180 -12.69 -4.03 -6.60
C ALA A 180 -12.81 -3.27 -5.26
N ALA A 181 -11.70 -2.76 -4.74
CA ALA A 181 -11.70 -1.96 -3.53
C ALA A 181 -12.46 -0.64 -3.69
N LEU A 182 -12.37 0.00 -4.85
CA LEU A 182 -13.10 1.22 -5.16
C LEU A 182 -14.59 0.97 -5.43
N ARG A 183 -14.95 -0.12 -6.10
CA ARG A 183 -16.37 -0.48 -6.33
C ARG A 183 -17.14 -0.72 -5.02
N ARG A 184 -16.49 -1.24 -3.99
CA ARG A 184 -17.12 -1.48 -2.67
C ARG A 184 -17.43 -0.19 -1.92
N THR A 185 -16.88 0.93 -2.35
CA THR A 185 -17.12 2.24 -1.72
C THR A 185 -18.48 2.83 -2.13
N ASP A 186 -19.00 2.44 -3.29
CA ASP A 186 -20.29 2.91 -3.81
C ASP A 186 -21.49 2.17 -3.17
N ALA A 187 -21.26 1.08 -2.44
CA ALA A 187 -22.29 0.42 -1.66
C ALA A 187 -22.48 1.20 -0.33
N PRO A 188 -23.71 1.70 -0.03
CA PRO A 188 -23.97 2.31 1.27
C PRO A 188 -23.55 1.31 2.35
N ALA A 189 -22.82 1.80 3.37
CA ALA A 189 -22.41 0.98 4.50
C ALA A 189 -23.64 0.31 5.09
N ALA A 190 -23.87 -0.96 4.73
CA ALA A 190 -24.88 -1.77 5.40
C ALA A 190 -24.48 -1.75 6.87
N LEU A 191 -25.32 -1.09 7.68
CA LEU A 191 -25.22 -1.05 9.13
C LEU A 191 -24.93 -2.48 9.60
N ALA A 192 -23.71 -2.71 10.02
CA ALA A 192 -23.37 -3.92 10.75
C ALA A 192 -24.21 -3.84 12.04
N THR A 193 -25.36 -4.50 12.02
CA THR A 193 -26.14 -4.74 13.22
C THR A 193 -25.24 -5.50 14.17
N VAL A 194 -24.74 -4.79 15.16
CA VAL A 194 -24.16 -5.37 16.36
C VAL A 194 -25.28 -6.18 17.00
N LYS A 195 -25.20 -7.48 16.92
CA LYS A 195 -26.05 -8.40 17.70
C LYS A 195 -25.46 -8.40 19.11
N GLU A 196 -26.19 -7.81 20.04
CA GLU A 196 -26.02 -8.00 21.48
C GLU A 196 -26.12 -9.48 21.88
#